data_b6d8ef030ff5ce7c1b2ce0721e073790
#
_entry.id   b6d8ef030ff5ce7c1b2ce0721e073790
#
_cell.length_a   1.000
_cell.length_b   1.000
_cell.length_c   1.000
_cell.angle_alpha   90.00
_cell.angle_beta   90.00
_cell.angle_gamma   90.00
#
_symmetry.space_group_name_H-M   'P 1'
#
loop_
_entity.id
_entity.type
_entity.pdbx_description
1 polymer ?
#
loop_
_entity_poly.entity_id
_entity_poly.type
_entity_poly.pdbx_seq_one_letter_code
_entity_poly.pdbx_strand_id
1 'polypeptide(L)'
;STASVSNISKPPLNSINTVSVGDQMLVQGTMRQNDVLDVYEPTKVSMYTIPTGQYSKNGENEKGKYFSPISSTGAKVDKSFIADPLQVIMTTPDGRLCIITVFNVKTCEVGKNFGFKKTTVASENSFQQTLIYSGKVGNKINIGYREFSSNLARPAFNNDVEYDLHESKQIGYKGALLEIVDANNQSITYKVLKNFNKVD
;
A
#
# COMPACT_ATOMS: atom_id res chain seq x y z
N SER A 1 7.81 -4.87 16.39
CA SER A 1 7.06 -4.93 15.13
C SER A 1 6.90 -3.53 14.56
N THR A 2 7.24 -3.37 13.31
CA THR A 2 7.27 -2.07 12.64
C THR A 2 6.14 -1.90 11.63
N ALA A 3 5.37 -2.96 11.38
CA ALA A 3 4.21 -2.91 10.52
C ALA A 3 2.99 -2.39 11.28
N SER A 4 2.32 -1.39 10.73
CA SER A 4 1.07 -0.86 11.27
C SER A 4 -0.09 -1.26 10.37
N VAL A 5 -1.25 -1.54 10.98
CA VAL A 5 -2.50 -1.75 10.23
C VAL A 5 -3.13 -0.39 10.00
N SER A 6 -3.43 -0.06 8.74
CA SER A 6 -4.21 1.12 8.41
C SER A 6 -5.53 0.73 7.75
N ASN A 7 -6.58 1.48 8.09
CA ASN A 7 -7.87 1.35 7.44
C ASN A 7 -7.93 2.33 6.27
N ILE A 8 -8.36 1.80 5.12
CA ILE A 8 -8.60 2.60 3.92
C ILE A 8 -10.11 2.77 3.78
N SER A 9 -10.54 4.00 3.59
CA SER A 9 -11.92 4.33 3.23
C SER A 9 -11.89 5.61 2.42
N LYS A 10 -12.17 5.51 1.12
CA LYS A 10 -12.19 6.65 0.21
C LYS A 10 -13.17 6.45 -0.94
N PRO A 11 -13.81 7.52 -1.43
CA PRO A 11 -13.67 8.91 -1.02
C PRO A 11 -14.34 9.18 0.35
N PRO A 12 -14.15 10.37 0.94
CA PRO A 12 -14.86 10.76 2.16
C PRO A 12 -16.37 10.74 1.97
N LEU A 13 -17.11 10.34 3.00
CA LEU A 13 -18.58 10.33 2.96
C LEU A 13 -19.12 11.71 2.63
N ASN A 14 -20.16 11.76 1.81
CA ASN A 14 -20.87 12.94 1.37
C ASN A 14 -20.07 13.93 0.51
N SER A 15 -18.84 13.60 0.15
CA SER A 15 -18.10 14.38 -0.85
C SER A 15 -18.59 14.08 -2.26
N ILE A 16 -18.59 15.09 -3.13
CA ILE A 16 -18.94 14.92 -4.55
C ILE A 16 -17.66 14.54 -5.30
N ASN A 17 -17.72 13.45 -6.06
CA ASN A 17 -16.58 12.91 -6.77
C ASN A 17 -16.98 12.56 -8.21
N THR A 18 -16.06 12.74 -9.13
CA THR A 18 -16.22 12.34 -10.53
C THR A 18 -15.06 11.42 -10.90
N VAL A 19 -15.39 10.27 -11.48
CA VAL A 19 -14.40 9.30 -11.96
C VAL A 19 -14.76 8.86 -13.38
N SER A 20 -13.77 8.36 -14.09
CA SER A 20 -13.91 7.82 -15.44
C SER A 20 -14.17 6.31 -15.42
N VAL A 21 -14.63 5.78 -16.55
CA VAL A 21 -14.74 4.32 -16.75
C VAL A 21 -13.40 3.65 -16.48
N GLY A 22 -13.44 2.59 -15.67
CA GLY A 22 -12.26 1.85 -15.22
C GLY A 22 -11.70 2.32 -13.88
N ASP A 23 -12.10 3.49 -13.39
CA ASP A 23 -11.62 4.04 -12.13
C ASP A 23 -12.40 3.51 -10.93
N GLN A 24 -11.76 3.53 -9.77
CA GLN A 24 -12.37 3.17 -8.51
C GLN A 24 -13.34 4.27 -8.03
N MET A 25 -14.55 3.88 -7.69
CA MET A 25 -15.57 4.76 -7.11
C MET A 25 -15.51 4.76 -5.57
N LEU A 26 -15.27 3.61 -5.00
CA LEU A 26 -15.28 3.38 -3.55
C LEU A 26 -14.27 2.30 -3.22
N VAL A 27 -13.46 2.56 -2.21
CA VAL A 27 -12.49 1.61 -1.67
C VAL A 27 -12.62 1.57 -0.16
N GLN A 28 -12.71 0.36 0.40
CA GLN A 28 -12.64 0.14 1.84
C GLN A 28 -11.81 -1.10 2.11
N GLY A 29 -10.99 -1.02 3.13
CA GLY A 29 -10.23 -2.19 3.54
C GLY A 29 -9.24 -1.94 4.64
N THR A 30 -8.50 -2.99 4.95
CA THR A 30 -7.35 -2.95 5.84
C THR A 30 -6.12 -3.36 5.07
N MET A 31 -5.02 -2.66 5.32
CA MET A 31 -3.72 -3.04 4.79
C MET A 31 -2.67 -2.84 5.86
N ARG A 32 -1.61 -3.63 5.79
CA ARG A 32 -0.43 -3.39 6.57
C ARG A 32 0.51 -2.46 5.82
N GLN A 33 1.04 -1.50 6.55
CA GLN A 33 2.12 -0.64 6.08
C GLN A 33 3.37 -0.92 6.90
N ASN A 34 4.49 -0.98 6.22
CA ASN A 34 5.78 -1.10 6.84
C ASN A 34 6.61 0.15 6.55
N ASP A 35 7.36 0.58 7.55
CA ASP A 35 8.35 1.63 7.33
C ASP A 35 9.52 1.05 6.56
N VAL A 36 9.99 1.77 5.55
CA VAL A 36 11.14 1.38 4.76
C VAL A 36 12.19 2.48 4.69
N LEU A 37 13.43 2.07 4.59
CA LEU A 37 14.54 2.90 4.16
C LEU A 37 14.56 2.87 2.64
N ASP A 38 14.50 4.05 2.03
CA ASP A 38 14.60 4.21 0.58
C ASP A 38 15.97 4.81 0.27
N VAL A 39 16.86 4.03 -0.32
CA VAL A 39 18.20 4.44 -0.72
C VAL A 39 18.15 4.88 -2.17
N TYR A 40 18.40 6.15 -2.42
CA TYR A 40 18.25 6.77 -3.76
C TYR A 40 19.47 6.56 -4.66
N GLU A 41 20.64 6.38 -4.07
CA GLU A 41 21.89 6.13 -4.79
C GLU A 41 22.70 5.04 -4.08
N PRO A 42 23.47 4.24 -4.83
CA PRO A 42 24.36 3.27 -4.21
C PRO A 42 25.30 3.96 -3.22
N THR A 43 25.35 3.46 -2.00
CA THR A 43 26.12 4.05 -0.91
C THR A 43 27.17 3.08 -0.42
N LYS A 44 28.44 3.49 -0.49
CA LYS A 44 29.56 2.70 0.00
C LYS A 44 29.76 2.94 1.50
N VAL A 45 29.77 1.86 2.27
CA VAL A 45 30.07 1.85 3.69
C VAL A 45 31.20 0.86 3.91
N SER A 46 32.43 1.35 4.01
CA SER A 46 33.65 0.52 4.12
C SER A 46 33.72 -0.53 2.99
N MET A 47 33.71 -1.81 3.31
CA MET A 47 33.78 -2.92 2.34
C MET A 47 32.42 -3.35 1.80
N TYR A 48 31.37 -2.58 2.08
CA TYR A 48 29.99 -2.86 1.66
C TYR A 48 29.49 -1.79 0.71
N THR A 49 28.62 -2.18 -0.19
CA THR A 49 27.84 -1.24 -0.99
C THR A 49 26.36 -1.52 -0.81
N ILE A 50 25.62 -0.52 -0.34
CA ILE A 50 24.17 -0.60 -0.20
C ILE A 50 23.57 -0.09 -1.50
N PRO A 51 22.97 -0.96 -2.33
CA PRO A 51 22.39 -0.54 -3.60
C PRO A 51 21.18 0.36 -3.42
N THR A 52 20.84 1.10 -4.46
CA THR A 52 19.55 1.77 -4.59
C THR A 52 18.41 0.76 -4.39
N GLY A 53 17.42 1.15 -3.64
CA GLY A 53 16.26 0.29 -3.36
C GLY A 53 15.66 0.51 -1.98
N GLN A 54 14.74 -0.36 -1.64
CA GLN A 54 13.99 -0.28 -0.39
C GLN A 54 14.39 -1.40 0.55
N TYR A 55 14.51 -1.05 1.82
CA TYR A 55 14.91 -1.96 2.90
C TYR A 55 13.87 -1.89 4.01
N SER A 56 13.38 -3.02 4.44
CA SER A 56 12.30 -3.13 5.42
C SER A 56 12.80 -2.87 6.83
N LYS A 57 12.08 -2.06 7.59
CA LYS A 57 12.40 -1.77 8.98
C LYS A 57 12.16 -2.98 9.88
N ASN A 58 13.19 -3.37 10.62
CA ASN A 58 13.13 -4.47 11.59
C ASN A 58 12.81 -3.99 13.00
N GLY A 59 13.28 -2.79 13.34
CA GLY A 59 13.11 -2.24 14.67
C GLY A 59 13.74 -0.87 14.80
N GLU A 60 13.62 -0.32 16.00
CA GLU A 60 14.12 1.00 16.35
C GLU A 60 14.43 1.04 17.84
N ASN A 61 15.47 1.75 18.19
CA ASN A 61 15.78 2.12 19.56
C ASN A 61 16.39 3.53 19.59
N GLU A 62 16.88 3.97 20.75
CA GLU A 62 17.50 5.28 20.91
C GLU A 62 18.76 5.49 20.06
N LYS A 63 19.43 4.40 19.65
CA LYS A 63 20.65 4.46 18.82
C LYS A 63 20.35 4.63 17.35
N GLY A 64 19.17 4.21 16.89
CA GLY A 64 18.77 4.33 15.49
C GLY A 64 17.70 3.36 15.05
N LYS A 65 17.54 3.28 13.72
CA LYS A 65 16.58 2.41 13.05
C LYS A 65 17.32 1.31 12.31
N TYR A 66 16.75 0.12 12.28
CA TYR A 66 17.36 -1.08 11.73
C TYR A 66 16.54 -1.62 10.57
N PHE A 67 17.22 -2.00 9.48
CA PHE A 67 16.59 -2.40 8.22
C PHE A 67 17.25 -3.63 7.62
N SER A 68 16.46 -4.40 6.87
CA SER A 68 16.94 -5.56 6.11
C SER A 68 16.46 -5.50 4.67
N PRO A 69 17.19 -6.15 3.72
CA PRO A 69 16.72 -6.28 2.35
C PRO A 69 15.33 -6.90 2.27
N ILE A 70 14.50 -6.38 1.36
CA ILE A 70 13.20 -6.97 1.06
C ILE A 70 13.42 -8.04 -0.01
N SER A 71 13.13 -9.29 0.30
CA SER A 71 13.37 -10.43 -0.60
C SER A 71 12.67 -10.28 -1.97
N SER A 72 11.50 -9.62 -1.99
CA SER A 72 10.71 -9.43 -3.21
C SER A 72 11.27 -8.37 -4.17
N THR A 73 12.08 -7.43 -3.69
CA THR A 73 12.65 -6.35 -4.52
C THR A 73 14.03 -6.67 -5.06
N GLY A 74 14.66 -7.74 -4.58
CA GLY A 74 15.97 -8.20 -5.03
C GLY A 74 17.15 -7.32 -4.64
N ALA A 75 16.96 -6.22 -3.92
CA ALA A 75 18.04 -5.38 -3.44
C ALA A 75 18.85 -6.13 -2.38
N LYS A 76 20.11 -6.37 -2.68
CA LYS A 76 21.06 -7.06 -1.77
C LYS A 76 22.26 -6.16 -1.54
N VAL A 77 22.72 -6.10 -0.30
CA VAL A 77 23.96 -5.41 0.03
C VAL A 77 25.14 -6.19 -0.52
N ASP A 78 25.93 -5.54 -1.37
CA ASP A 78 27.16 -6.10 -1.90
C ASP A 78 28.28 -5.96 -0.88
N LYS A 79 29.14 -6.95 -0.81
CA LYS A 79 30.29 -6.94 0.08
C LYS A 79 31.54 -7.45 -0.61
N SER A 80 32.70 -6.97 -0.17
CA SER A 80 33.99 -7.59 -0.52
C SER A 80 34.01 -9.06 -0.03
N PHE A 81 34.70 -9.93 -0.78
CA PHE A 81 34.77 -11.35 -0.43
C PHE A 81 35.43 -11.62 0.94
N ILE A 82 36.26 -10.69 1.41
CA ILE A 82 36.90 -10.78 2.74
C ILE A 82 36.08 -10.14 3.85
N ALA A 83 34.99 -9.46 3.51
CA ALA A 83 34.13 -8.82 4.50
C ALA A 83 33.21 -9.83 5.19
N ASP A 84 32.92 -9.58 6.45
CA ASP A 84 31.99 -10.39 7.23
C ASP A 84 30.57 -10.28 6.66
N PRO A 85 29.75 -11.33 6.83
CA PRO A 85 28.36 -11.25 6.40
C PRO A 85 27.59 -10.12 7.10
N LEU A 86 26.67 -9.49 6.35
CA LEU A 86 25.76 -8.49 6.88
C LEU A 86 24.76 -9.12 7.85
N GLN A 87 24.55 -8.49 9.00
CA GLN A 87 23.43 -8.76 9.87
C GLN A 87 22.28 -7.80 9.59
N VAL A 88 22.53 -6.47 9.61
CA VAL A 88 21.51 -5.47 9.47
C VAL A 88 22.10 -4.15 8.99
N ILE A 89 21.28 -3.36 8.27
CA ILE A 89 21.57 -1.96 7.97
C ILE A 89 20.99 -1.12 9.11
N MET A 90 21.69 -0.06 9.49
CA MET A 90 21.25 0.86 10.53
C MET A 90 21.34 2.29 10.03
N THR A 91 20.38 3.13 10.41
CA THR A 91 20.50 4.58 10.29
C THR A 91 20.57 5.20 11.67
N THR A 92 21.44 6.18 11.84
CA THR A 92 21.60 6.91 13.11
C THR A 92 20.73 8.16 13.12
N PRO A 93 20.37 8.70 14.32
CA PRO A 93 19.59 9.94 14.41
C PRO A 93 20.26 11.14 13.74
N ASP A 94 21.59 11.17 13.67
CA ASP A 94 22.38 12.22 13.00
C ASP A 94 22.58 11.98 11.49
N GLY A 95 21.86 11.02 10.90
CA GLY A 95 21.78 10.85 9.45
C GLY A 95 22.90 10.02 8.82
N ARG A 96 23.56 9.16 9.59
CA ARG A 96 24.56 8.23 9.06
C ARG A 96 23.92 6.90 8.68
N LEU A 97 24.47 6.29 7.64
CA LEU A 97 24.12 4.96 7.19
C LEU A 97 25.20 3.97 7.62
N CYS A 98 24.81 2.92 8.31
CA CYS A 98 25.71 1.97 8.94
C CYS A 98 25.45 0.53 8.49
N ILE A 99 26.50 -0.26 8.47
CA ILE A 99 26.45 -1.71 8.36
C ILE A 99 26.78 -2.31 9.73
N ILE A 100 26.00 -3.29 10.16
CA ILE A 100 26.30 -4.12 11.32
C ILE A 100 26.47 -5.55 10.82
N THR A 101 27.62 -6.15 11.14
CA THR A 101 27.95 -7.51 10.71
C THR A 101 27.36 -8.56 11.69
N VAL A 102 27.37 -9.82 11.29
CA VAL A 102 26.99 -10.94 12.15
C VAL A 102 27.85 -11.08 13.41
N PHE A 103 29.04 -10.47 13.40
CA PHE A 103 29.92 -10.39 14.57
C PHE A 103 29.73 -9.08 15.37
N ASN A 104 28.64 -8.37 15.09
CA ASN A 104 28.28 -7.13 15.77
C ASN A 104 29.27 -5.97 15.59
N VAL A 105 30.02 -5.97 14.50
CA VAL A 105 30.91 -4.88 14.15
C VAL A 105 30.11 -3.83 13.36
N LYS A 106 30.13 -2.60 13.84
CA LYS A 106 29.41 -1.48 13.23
C LYS A 106 30.37 -0.54 12.50
N THR A 107 30.08 -0.23 11.25
CA THR A 107 30.77 0.78 10.43
C THR A 107 29.78 1.72 9.82
N CYS A 108 30.04 3.02 9.88
CA CYS A 108 29.11 4.07 9.42
C CYS A 108 29.76 5.03 8.46
N GLU A 109 28.99 5.53 7.52
CA GLU A 109 29.33 6.63 6.61
C GLU A 109 28.21 7.65 6.59
N VAL A 110 28.54 8.90 6.25
CA VAL A 110 27.53 9.93 6.09
C VAL A 110 26.65 9.56 4.88
N GLY A 111 25.40 9.25 5.15
CA GLY A 111 24.43 8.94 4.12
C GLY A 111 23.75 10.22 3.62
N LYS A 112 23.91 10.53 2.34
CA LYS A 112 23.34 11.75 1.76
C LYS A 112 22.08 11.52 0.93
N ASN A 113 21.84 10.29 0.47
CA ASN A 113 20.83 9.97 -0.53
C ASN A 113 19.92 8.83 -0.07
N PHE A 114 19.31 9.01 1.09
CA PHE A 114 18.28 8.11 1.57
C PHE A 114 17.16 8.88 2.26
N GLY A 115 16.03 8.26 2.37
CA GLY A 115 14.86 8.75 3.12
C GLY A 115 14.06 7.61 3.71
N PHE A 116 13.02 7.98 4.43
CA PHE A 116 12.09 7.02 5.02
C PHE A 116 10.72 7.18 4.38
N LYS A 117 10.06 6.07 4.11
CA LYS A 117 8.68 6.08 3.65
C LYS A 117 7.92 4.88 4.16
N LYS A 118 6.60 4.89 3.95
CA LYS A 118 5.74 3.76 4.25
C LYS A 118 5.37 3.06 2.95
N THR A 119 5.45 1.75 2.94
CA THR A 119 4.98 0.94 1.82
C THR A 119 3.95 -0.06 2.31
N THR A 120 3.02 -0.38 1.42
CA THR A 120 2.06 -1.45 1.66
C THR A 120 2.78 -2.79 1.58
N VAL A 121 2.60 -3.61 2.60
CA VAL A 121 3.07 -4.99 2.62
C VAL A 121 1.89 -5.94 2.57
N ALA A 122 2.01 -7.00 1.77
CA ALA A 122 1.06 -8.09 1.79
C ALA A 122 1.03 -8.71 3.19
N SER A 123 -0.15 -8.84 3.78
CA SER A 123 -0.34 -9.53 5.04
C SER A 123 -1.46 -10.55 4.90
N GLU A 124 -1.39 -11.61 5.71
CA GLU A 124 -2.40 -12.68 5.68
C GLU A 124 -3.81 -12.19 5.99
N ASN A 125 -3.93 -11.02 6.62
CA ASN A 125 -5.20 -10.44 7.06
C ASN A 125 -5.59 -9.17 6.27
N SER A 126 -4.90 -8.84 5.18
CA SER A 126 -5.33 -7.71 4.36
C SER A 126 -6.55 -8.09 3.52
N PHE A 127 -7.54 -7.22 3.54
CA PHE A 127 -8.79 -7.38 2.80
C PHE A 127 -9.21 -6.03 2.27
N GLN A 128 -9.58 -5.97 0.99
CA GLN A 128 -9.99 -4.73 0.34
C GLN A 128 -11.21 -4.97 -0.53
N GLN A 129 -12.19 -4.09 -0.42
CA GLN A 129 -13.39 -4.07 -1.24
C GLN A 129 -13.38 -2.81 -2.11
N THR A 130 -13.74 -2.97 -3.38
CA THR A 130 -13.68 -1.87 -4.36
C THR A 130 -14.90 -1.91 -5.27
N LEU A 131 -15.50 -0.75 -5.53
CA LEU A 131 -16.44 -0.52 -6.63
C LEU A 131 -15.74 0.22 -7.76
N ILE A 132 -15.94 -0.22 -8.98
CA ILE A 132 -15.34 0.32 -10.20
C ILE A 132 -16.46 0.72 -11.16
N TYR A 133 -16.37 1.91 -11.76
CA TYR A 133 -17.32 2.33 -12.77
C TYR A 133 -17.02 1.66 -14.10
N SER A 134 -18.02 0.99 -14.69
CA SER A 134 -17.88 0.26 -15.95
C SER A 134 -18.69 0.86 -17.11
N GLY A 135 -19.36 1.98 -16.91
CA GLY A 135 -20.04 2.71 -17.95
C GLY A 135 -21.57 2.75 -17.83
N LYS A 136 -22.20 3.42 -18.78
CA LYS A 136 -23.65 3.59 -18.86
C LYS A 136 -24.15 3.29 -20.26
N VAL A 137 -25.23 2.54 -20.33
CA VAL A 137 -25.98 2.29 -21.58
C VAL A 137 -27.46 2.57 -21.31
N GLY A 138 -28.04 3.53 -22.05
CA GLY A 138 -29.40 3.99 -21.75
C GLY A 138 -29.46 4.60 -20.33
N ASN A 139 -30.38 4.13 -19.52
CA ASN A 139 -30.52 4.52 -18.12
C ASN A 139 -29.80 3.60 -17.14
N LYS A 140 -29.04 2.61 -17.63
CA LYS A 140 -28.41 1.58 -16.82
C LYS A 140 -26.92 1.83 -16.68
N ILE A 141 -26.43 1.86 -15.45
CA ILE A 141 -25.02 1.91 -15.13
C ILE A 141 -24.52 0.51 -14.74
N ASN A 142 -23.27 0.24 -15.12
CA ASN A 142 -22.59 -1.00 -14.74
C ASN A 142 -21.48 -0.68 -13.73
N ILE A 143 -21.51 -1.41 -12.62
CA ILE A 143 -20.57 -1.27 -11.51
C ILE A 143 -19.90 -2.62 -11.31
N GLY A 144 -18.58 -2.62 -11.35
CA GLY A 144 -17.80 -3.80 -10.98
C GLY A 144 -17.48 -3.80 -9.49
N TYR A 145 -17.69 -4.92 -8.84
CA TYR A 145 -17.25 -5.16 -7.48
C TYR A 145 -16.04 -6.08 -7.49
N ARG A 146 -15.01 -5.73 -6.72
CA ARG A 146 -13.79 -6.53 -6.62
C ARG A 146 -13.37 -6.64 -5.16
N GLU A 147 -12.99 -7.85 -4.77
CA GLU A 147 -12.35 -8.12 -3.47
C GLU A 147 -10.90 -8.53 -3.70
N PHE A 148 -10.03 -8.02 -2.85
CA PHE A 148 -8.66 -8.48 -2.75
C PHE A 148 -8.43 -9.00 -1.35
N SER A 149 -7.92 -10.22 -1.24
CA SER A 149 -7.59 -10.84 0.03
C SER A 149 -6.26 -11.57 -0.10
N SER A 150 -5.37 -11.38 0.85
CA SER A 150 -4.15 -12.17 0.97
C SER A 150 -4.32 -13.43 1.81
N ASN A 151 -5.50 -13.62 2.42
CA ASN A 151 -5.83 -14.81 3.19
C ASN A 151 -6.33 -15.92 2.27
N LEU A 152 -5.60 -17.05 2.21
CA LEU A 152 -5.96 -18.21 1.38
C LEU A 152 -7.28 -18.87 1.81
N ALA A 153 -7.71 -18.68 3.07
CA ALA A 153 -8.99 -19.18 3.55
C ALA A 153 -10.19 -18.36 3.06
N ARG A 154 -9.93 -17.20 2.47
CA ARG A 154 -10.96 -16.27 1.96
C ARG A 154 -10.65 -15.96 0.49
N PRO A 155 -11.20 -16.72 -0.46
CA PRO A 155 -10.96 -16.46 -1.88
C PRO A 155 -11.52 -15.09 -2.28
N ALA A 156 -10.84 -14.44 -3.23
CA ALA A 156 -11.33 -13.20 -3.83
C ALA A 156 -12.65 -13.45 -4.57
N PHE A 157 -13.58 -12.52 -4.40
CA PHE A 157 -14.87 -12.55 -5.06
C PHE A 157 -15.02 -11.34 -5.97
N ASN A 158 -15.45 -11.55 -7.21
CA ASN A 158 -15.71 -10.50 -8.19
C ASN A 158 -17.15 -10.62 -8.67
N ASN A 159 -17.79 -9.49 -8.86
CA ASN A 159 -19.15 -9.45 -9.39
C ASN A 159 -19.36 -8.16 -10.19
N ASP A 160 -20.22 -8.23 -11.21
CA ASP A 160 -20.67 -7.08 -11.97
C ASP A 160 -22.16 -6.89 -11.75
N VAL A 161 -22.57 -5.65 -11.46
CA VAL A 161 -23.95 -5.32 -11.13
C VAL A 161 -24.43 -4.19 -12.02
N GLU A 162 -25.66 -4.32 -12.50
CA GLU A 162 -26.33 -3.32 -13.30
C GLU A 162 -27.41 -2.63 -12.47
N TYR A 163 -27.48 -1.30 -12.55
CA TYR A 163 -28.48 -0.50 -11.86
C TYR A 163 -29.20 0.39 -12.87
N ASP A 164 -30.54 0.43 -12.77
CA ASP A 164 -31.37 1.31 -13.56
C ASP A 164 -31.57 2.64 -12.83
N LEU A 165 -30.96 3.72 -13.33
CA LEU A 165 -31.10 5.06 -12.72
C LEU A 165 -32.49 5.65 -12.88
N HIS A 166 -33.33 5.07 -13.74
CA HIS A 166 -34.74 5.44 -13.85
C HIS A 166 -35.54 4.96 -12.63
N GLU A 167 -35.18 3.81 -12.07
CA GLU A 167 -35.78 3.27 -10.86
C GLU A 167 -35.37 4.06 -9.61
N SER A 168 -34.08 4.33 -9.48
CA SER A 168 -33.52 5.06 -8.34
C SER A 168 -32.15 5.66 -8.70
N LYS A 169 -31.87 6.85 -8.16
CA LYS A 169 -30.52 7.42 -8.20
C LYS A 169 -29.66 7.00 -7.02
N GLN A 170 -30.21 6.27 -6.06
CA GLN A 170 -29.44 5.64 -5.00
C GLN A 170 -29.20 4.18 -5.35
N ILE A 171 -27.96 3.74 -5.23
CA ILE A 171 -27.54 2.36 -5.45
C ILE A 171 -26.89 1.80 -4.20
N GLY A 172 -27.14 0.54 -3.94
CA GLY A 172 -26.61 -0.16 -2.77
C GLY A 172 -25.92 -1.46 -3.15
N TYR A 173 -24.81 -1.75 -2.51
CA TYR A 173 -24.09 -3.01 -2.67
C TYR A 173 -23.31 -3.35 -1.39
N LYS A 174 -23.57 -4.51 -0.80
CA LYS A 174 -22.92 -5.02 0.41
C LYS A 174 -22.82 -3.98 1.55
N GLY A 175 -23.89 -3.24 1.76
CA GLY A 175 -23.97 -2.21 2.78
C GLY A 175 -23.49 -0.82 2.35
N ALA A 176 -22.76 -0.70 1.26
CA ALA A 176 -22.43 0.59 0.68
C ALA A 176 -23.67 1.22 0.04
N LEU A 177 -23.82 2.53 0.19
CA LEU A 177 -24.92 3.31 -0.40
C LEU A 177 -24.32 4.52 -1.09
N LEU A 178 -24.62 4.69 -2.37
CA LEU A 178 -24.16 5.79 -3.18
C LEU A 178 -25.34 6.54 -3.79
N GLU A 179 -25.22 7.86 -3.90
CA GLU A 179 -26.14 8.70 -4.64
C GLU A 179 -25.49 9.13 -5.95
N ILE A 180 -26.13 8.80 -7.07
CA ILE A 180 -25.62 9.15 -8.39
C ILE A 180 -26.16 10.53 -8.77
N VAL A 181 -25.26 11.48 -8.96
CA VAL A 181 -25.60 12.85 -9.35
C VAL A 181 -25.76 12.95 -10.86
N ASP A 182 -24.80 12.37 -11.58
CA ASP A 182 -24.78 12.35 -13.05
C ASP A 182 -23.94 11.18 -13.54
N ALA A 183 -24.30 10.61 -14.69
CA ALA A 183 -23.57 9.51 -15.28
C ALA A 183 -23.73 9.51 -16.80
N ASN A 184 -22.65 9.19 -17.50
CA ASN A 184 -22.64 8.92 -18.93
C ASN A 184 -21.72 7.72 -19.21
N ASN A 185 -21.51 7.40 -20.49
CA ASN A 185 -20.69 6.25 -20.86
C ASN A 185 -19.19 6.44 -20.61
N GLN A 186 -18.74 7.61 -20.17
CA GLN A 186 -17.32 7.92 -19.93
C GLN A 186 -17.01 8.21 -18.46
N SER A 187 -17.96 8.82 -17.73
CA SER A 187 -17.73 9.25 -16.36
C SER A 187 -18.99 9.20 -15.50
N ILE A 188 -18.80 9.22 -14.19
CA ILE A 188 -19.87 9.25 -13.21
C ILE A 188 -19.54 10.24 -12.10
N THR A 189 -20.53 11.04 -11.70
CA THR A 189 -20.46 11.95 -10.55
C THR A 189 -21.40 11.42 -9.47
N TYR A 190 -20.91 11.30 -8.25
CA TYR A 190 -21.59 10.60 -7.19
C TYR A 190 -21.16 11.07 -5.81
N LYS A 191 -21.95 10.71 -4.82
CA LYS A 191 -21.61 10.80 -3.38
C LYS A 191 -21.66 9.41 -2.77
N VAL A 192 -20.75 9.11 -1.88
CA VAL A 192 -20.84 7.93 -1.01
C VAL A 192 -21.56 8.33 0.26
N LEU A 193 -22.75 7.78 0.49
CA LEU A 193 -23.56 8.06 1.68
C LEU A 193 -23.21 7.11 2.83
N LYS A 194 -22.84 5.88 2.51
CA LYS A 194 -22.43 4.85 3.48
C LYS A 194 -21.41 3.93 2.82
N ASN A 195 -20.36 3.56 3.55
CA ASN A 195 -19.38 2.60 3.07
C ASN A 195 -19.86 1.16 3.29
N PHE A 196 -19.13 0.17 2.80
CA PHE A 196 -19.46 -1.24 2.98
C PHE A 196 -19.64 -1.61 4.45
N ASN A 197 -20.46 -2.63 4.72
CA ASN A 197 -20.50 -3.22 6.05
C ASN A 197 -19.12 -3.77 6.41
N LYS A 198 -18.74 -3.61 7.68
CA LYS A 198 -17.50 -4.21 8.16
C LYS A 198 -17.61 -5.73 8.03
N VAL A 199 -16.55 -6.31 7.53
CA VAL A 199 -16.39 -7.76 7.50
C VAL A 199 -15.68 -8.15 8.80
N ASP A 200 -16.36 -8.94 9.63
CA ASP A 200 -15.80 -9.47 10.87
C ASP A 200 -14.82 -10.64 10.59
#